data_554ca1d5cfafa10aaa96748bf6544c68
#
_entry.id   554ca1d5cfafa10aaa96748bf6544c68
#
_cell.length_a   1.000
_cell.length_b   1.000
_cell.length_c   1.000
_cell.angle_alpha   90.00
_cell.angle_beta   90.00
_cell.angle_gamma   90.00
#
_symmetry.space_group_name_H-M   'P 1'
#
loop_
_entity.id
_entity.type
_entity.pdbx_description
1 polymer ?
#
loop_
_entity_poly.entity_id
_entity_poly.type
_entity_poly.pdbx_seq_one_letter_code
_entity_poly.pdbx_strand_id
1 'polypeptide(L)'
;MATSQIWLAIGTLALLLVSSAYADDVVVLTEDNFEKEVGQDRAALVEFYAPWCGHCKKLAPEFERLGASFKKAKSVLIGKVDCDDQKSLCSKYDVTGYPTIKWFPKGSLEPKNYEGARTAEALAEFVNTEGGTNVKIAAAPSHVVILSPNNFDEVVMDKSKHVLVEFYAPWCGHCKALASTYEKVATAFKLEEDVVIANLDADKYKDLAEK
;
A
#
# COMPACT_ATOMS: atom_id res chain seq x y z
N MET A 1 66.71 -23.66 10.20
CA MET A 1 65.71 -23.83 9.13
C MET A 1 64.37 -23.55 9.73
N ALA A 2 63.84 -22.34 9.53
CA ALA A 2 62.59 -21.90 10.08
C ALA A 2 61.56 -21.75 8.93
N THR A 3 60.56 -22.60 8.88
CA THR A 3 59.47 -22.55 7.90
C THR A 3 58.38 -21.63 8.42
N SER A 4 58.26 -20.48 7.77
CA SER A 4 57.19 -19.50 8.00
C SER A 4 55.87 -20.02 7.39
N GLN A 5 54.86 -20.26 8.23
CA GLN A 5 53.51 -20.56 7.80
C GLN A 5 52.73 -19.25 7.67
N ILE A 6 52.43 -18.87 6.44
CA ILE A 6 51.56 -17.72 6.12
C ILE A 6 50.12 -18.21 6.19
N TRP A 7 49.36 -17.73 7.19
CA TRP A 7 47.92 -17.92 7.29
C TRP A 7 47.20 -16.89 6.40
N LEU A 8 46.67 -17.36 5.29
CA LEU A 8 45.71 -16.57 4.49
C LEU A 8 44.34 -16.58 5.19
N ALA A 9 44.00 -15.48 5.83
CA ALA A 9 42.66 -15.23 6.34
C ALA A 9 41.76 -14.86 5.15
N ILE A 10 40.95 -15.81 4.69
CA ILE A 10 39.88 -15.55 3.73
C ILE A 10 38.70 -14.96 4.52
N GLY A 11 38.62 -13.64 4.49
CA GLY A 11 37.44 -12.92 5.01
C GLY A 11 36.24 -13.14 4.12
N THR A 12 35.35 -14.03 4.51
CA THR A 12 34.02 -14.14 3.90
C THR A 12 33.18 -12.94 4.31
N LEU A 13 33.06 -11.97 3.41
CA LEU A 13 32.15 -10.86 3.53
C LEU A 13 30.72 -11.42 3.35
N ALA A 14 30.05 -11.74 4.44
CA ALA A 14 28.65 -12.10 4.43
C ALA A 14 27.85 -10.83 4.08
N LEU A 15 27.43 -10.72 2.82
CA LEU A 15 26.39 -9.75 2.42
C LEU A 15 25.10 -10.13 3.14
N LEU A 16 24.80 -9.46 4.24
CA LEU A 16 23.48 -9.47 4.84
C LEU A 16 22.57 -8.71 3.86
N LEU A 17 21.91 -9.46 2.98
CA LEU A 17 20.72 -8.97 2.29
C LEU A 17 19.65 -8.70 3.35
N VAL A 18 19.58 -7.47 3.82
CA VAL A 18 18.43 -6.99 4.56
C VAL A 18 17.29 -6.90 3.55
N SER A 19 16.60 -8.02 3.32
CA SER A 19 15.28 -7.96 2.71
C SER A 19 14.42 -7.19 3.70
N SER A 20 14.06 -5.96 3.35
CA SER A 20 12.98 -5.23 4.00
C SER A 20 11.72 -6.08 3.80
N ALA A 21 11.46 -7.01 4.71
CA ALA A 21 10.16 -7.61 4.83
C ALA A 21 9.23 -6.45 5.23
N TYR A 22 8.55 -5.85 4.24
CA TYR A 22 7.35 -5.13 4.52
C TYR A 22 6.46 -6.15 5.24
N ALA A 23 6.27 -5.96 6.54
CA ALA A 23 5.32 -6.77 7.28
C ALA A 23 3.98 -6.54 6.58
N ASP A 24 3.48 -7.57 5.92
CA ASP A 24 2.17 -7.54 5.27
C ASP A 24 1.15 -7.35 6.39
N ASP A 25 0.62 -6.14 6.50
CA ASP A 25 -0.36 -5.79 7.53
C ASP A 25 -1.75 -6.37 7.21
N VAL A 26 -1.87 -7.05 6.07
CA VAL A 26 -3.03 -7.85 5.67
C VAL A 26 -2.75 -9.32 6.01
N VAL A 27 -3.57 -9.90 6.84
CA VAL A 27 -3.39 -11.28 7.31
C VAL A 27 -3.65 -12.27 6.18
N VAL A 28 -2.68 -13.13 5.89
CA VAL A 28 -2.88 -14.24 4.94
C VAL A 28 -3.70 -15.33 5.64
N LEU A 29 -4.87 -15.62 5.09
CA LEU A 29 -5.81 -16.60 5.60
C LEU A 29 -5.76 -17.88 4.75
N THR A 30 -5.69 -19.01 5.44
CA THR A 30 -5.63 -20.36 4.86
C THR A 30 -6.73 -21.23 5.48
N GLU A 31 -6.95 -22.43 4.93
CA GLU A 31 -7.87 -23.41 5.51
C GLU A 31 -7.51 -23.71 6.97
N ASP A 32 -6.21 -23.68 7.35
CA ASP A 32 -5.75 -24.02 8.70
C ASP A 32 -5.99 -22.92 9.74
N ASN A 33 -5.99 -21.64 9.33
CA ASN A 33 -6.10 -20.53 10.25
C ASN A 33 -7.39 -19.72 10.14
N PHE A 34 -8.18 -19.89 9.10
CA PHE A 34 -9.35 -19.05 8.80
C PHE A 34 -10.32 -18.98 9.98
N GLU A 35 -10.77 -20.11 10.48
CA GLU A 35 -11.73 -20.17 11.59
C GLU A 35 -11.12 -19.79 12.95
N LYS A 36 -9.79 -19.75 13.06
CA LYS A 36 -9.09 -19.26 14.25
C LYS A 36 -8.99 -17.74 14.29
N GLU A 37 -8.99 -17.11 13.12
CA GLU A 37 -8.81 -15.67 12.94
C GLU A 37 -10.13 -14.94 12.67
N VAL A 38 -11.05 -15.56 11.91
CA VAL A 38 -12.32 -15.03 11.46
C VAL A 38 -13.47 -15.63 12.27
N GLY A 39 -14.48 -14.82 12.56
CA GLY A 39 -15.63 -15.27 13.33
C GLY A 39 -15.37 -15.42 14.84
N GLN A 40 -14.26 -14.93 15.32
CA GLN A 40 -13.88 -14.95 16.74
C GLN A 40 -14.18 -13.62 17.45
N ASP A 41 -13.26 -13.12 18.26
CA ASP A 41 -13.43 -11.93 19.11
C ASP A 41 -13.42 -10.60 18.34
N ARG A 42 -13.12 -10.63 17.04
CA ARG A 42 -13.05 -9.48 16.15
C ARG A 42 -13.82 -9.73 14.85
N ALA A 43 -14.30 -8.67 14.24
CA ALA A 43 -14.85 -8.73 12.88
C ALA A 43 -13.72 -8.82 11.84
N ALA A 44 -14.03 -9.23 10.62
CA ALA A 44 -13.03 -9.34 9.56
C ALA A 44 -13.55 -8.84 8.21
N LEU A 45 -12.73 -8.05 7.49
CA LEU A 45 -12.91 -7.82 6.07
C LEU A 45 -11.91 -8.71 5.32
N VAL A 46 -12.40 -9.57 4.44
CA VAL A 46 -11.59 -10.57 3.75
C VAL A 46 -11.71 -10.41 2.24
N GLU A 47 -10.56 -10.24 1.56
CA GLU A 47 -10.45 -10.32 0.11
C GLU A 47 -10.21 -11.78 -0.30
N PHE A 48 -11.03 -12.30 -1.18
CA PHE A 48 -10.81 -13.55 -1.90
C PHE A 48 -10.29 -13.21 -3.30
N TYR A 49 -9.06 -13.64 -3.61
CA TYR A 49 -8.38 -13.24 -4.83
C TYR A 49 -7.71 -14.43 -5.54
N ALA A 50 -7.22 -14.18 -6.75
CA ALA A 50 -6.29 -15.06 -7.44
C ALA A 50 -5.06 -14.26 -7.93
N PRO A 51 -3.83 -14.82 -7.88
CA PRO A 51 -2.58 -14.10 -8.22
C PRO A 51 -2.52 -13.57 -9.66
N TRP A 52 -3.18 -14.23 -10.59
CA TRP A 52 -3.26 -13.86 -12.00
C TRP A 52 -4.34 -12.81 -12.30
N CYS A 53 -5.23 -12.52 -11.35
CA CYS A 53 -6.36 -11.61 -11.55
C CYS A 53 -5.91 -10.14 -11.66
N GLY A 54 -6.12 -9.51 -12.80
CA GLY A 54 -5.74 -8.11 -13.02
C GLY A 54 -6.49 -7.11 -12.15
N HIS A 55 -7.76 -7.38 -11.79
CA HIS A 55 -8.53 -6.54 -10.88
C HIS A 55 -8.03 -6.66 -9.43
N CYS A 56 -7.59 -7.85 -9.01
CA CYS A 56 -6.99 -8.07 -7.70
C CYS A 56 -5.66 -7.33 -7.57
N LYS A 57 -4.82 -7.35 -8.62
CA LYS A 57 -3.56 -6.58 -8.66
C LYS A 57 -3.79 -5.07 -8.53
N LYS A 58 -4.91 -4.55 -9.06
CA LYS A 58 -5.28 -3.13 -8.91
C LYS A 58 -5.81 -2.82 -7.51
N LEU A 59 -6.47 -3.78 -6.86
CA LEU A 59 -6.99 -3.63 -5.50
C LEU A 59 -5.89 -3.76 -4.44
N ALA A 60 -4.87 -4.58 -4.68
CA ALA A 60 -3.83 -4.91 -3.70
C ALA A 60 -3.23 -3.67 -2.97
N PRO A 61 -2.79 -2.59 -3.65
CA PRO A 61 -2.24 -1.41 -2.96
C PRO A 61 -3.28 -0.71 -2.05
N GLU A 62 -4.54 -0.70 -2.44
CA GLU A 62 -5.62 -0.12 -1.63
C GLU A 62 -5.90 -0.98 -0.40
N PHE A 63 -5.88 -2.30 -0.58
CA PHE A 63 -6.13 -3.26 0.49
C PHE A 63 -4.97 -3.31 1.49
N GLU A 64 -3.72 -3.15 1.03
CA GLU A 64 -2.53 -3.02 1.88
C GLU A 64 -2.57 -1.71 2.71
N ARG A 65 -2.97 -0.58 2.10
CA ARG A 65 -3.19 0.68 2.84
C ARG A 65 -4.25 0.53 3.92
N LEU A 66 -5.33 -0.18 3.60
CA LEU A 66 -6.37 -0.49 4.56
C LEU A 66 -5.80 -1.31 5.73
N GLY A 67 -5.10 -2.42 5.44
CA GLY A 67 -4.45 -3.28 6.44
C GLY A 67 -3.52 -2.49 7.36
N ALA A 68 -2.61 -1.70 6.78
CA ALA A 68 -1.68 -0.86 7.52
C ALA A 68 -2.40 0.14 8.44
N SER A 69 -3.51 0.73 7.98
CA SER A 69 -4.29 1.68 8.78
C SER A 69 -5.01 1.00 9.94
N PHE A 70 -5.54 -0.21 9.73
CA PHE A 70 -6.27 -0.98 10.75
C PHE A 70 -5.39 -1.85 11.64
N LYS A 71 -4.07 -1.92 11.40
CA LYS A 71 -3.12 -2.74 12.19
C LYS A 71 -3.27 -2.59 13.71
N LYS A 72 -3.58 -1.39 14.19
CA LYS A 72 -3.77 -1.09 15.62
C LYS A 72 -5.20 -1.29 16.11
N ALA A 73 -6.16 -1.49 15.22
CA ALA A 73 -7.57 -1.68 15.55
C ALA A 73 -7.83 -3.16 15.88
N LYS A 74 -7.64 -3.54 17.12
CA LYS A 74 -7.77 -4.93 17.59
C LYS A 74 -9.15 -5.56 17.37
N SER A 75 -10.19 -4.74 17.16
CA SER A 75 -11.58 -5.19 16.95
C SER A 75 -11.89 -5.61 15.52
N VAL A 76 -10.98 -5.35 14.57
CA VAL A 76 -11.15 -5.69 13.14
C VAL A 76 -9.88 -6.30 12.60
N LEU A 77 -10.04 -7.33 11.77
CA LEU A 77 -8.99 -7.96 10.98
C LEU A 77 -9.20 -7.57 9.51
N ILE A 78 -8.11 -7.23 8.83
CA ILE A 78 -8.07 -7.13 7.36
C ILE A 78 -7.28 -8.35 6.87
N GLY A 79 -7.92 -9.20 6.06
CA GLY A 79 -7.35 -10.47 5.63
C GLY A 79 -7.52 -10.74 4.15
N LYS A 80 -6.71 -11.65 3.61
CA LYS A 80 -6.79 -12.09 2.21
C LYS A 80 -6.66 -13.61 2.10
N VAL A 81 -7.38 -14.19 1.14
CA VAL A 81 -7.37 -15.62 0.82
C VAL A 81 -6.98 -15.79 -0.65
N ASP A 82 -5.93 -16.56 -0.91
CA ASP A 82 -5.58 -16.98 -2.27
C ASP A 82 -6.44 -18.19 -2.67
N CYS A 83 -7.33 -17.99 -3.64
CA CYS A 83 -8.26 -19.03 -4.07
C CYS A 83 -7.64 -20.06 -5.02
N ASP A 84 -6.46 -19.83 -5.56
CA ASP A 84 -5.73 -20.87 -6.29
C ASP A 84 -5.19 -21.92 -5.32
N ASP A 85 -4.77 -21.51 -4.13
CA ASP A 85 -4.25 -22.40 -3.09
C ASP A 85 -5.36 -22.92 -2.15
N GLN A 86 -6.34 -22.07 -1.79
CA GLN A 86 -7.37 -22.34 -0.77
C GLN A 86 -8.76 -22.62 -1.42
N LYS A 87 -8.82 -23.53 -2.38
CA LYS A 87 -10.02 -23.77 -3.20
C LYS A 87 -11.25 -24.18 -2.40
N SER A 88 -11.07 -25.04 -1.40
CA SER A 88 -12.17 -25.50 -0.54
C SER A 88 -12.77 -24.35 0.26
N LEU A 89 -11.90 -23.47 0.79
CA LEU A 89 -12.31 -22.28 1.54
C LEU A 89 -13.10 -21.32 0.64
N CYS A 90 -12.61 -21.04 -0.57
CA CYS A 90 -13.30 -20.18 -1.52
C CYS A 90 -14.65 -20.75 -1.97
N SER A 91 -14.72 -22.07 -2.19
CA SER A 91 -15.98 -22.76 -2.51
C SER A 91 -16.97 -22.71 -1.33
N LYS A 92 -16.49 -22.87 -0.08
CA LYS A 92 -17.31 -22.78 1.13
C LYS A 92 -18.02 -21.44 1.25
N TYR A 93 -17.40 -20.35 0.77
CA TYR A 93 -17.95 -19.00 0.81
C TYR A 93 -18.51 -18.52 -0.54
N ASP A 94 -18.85 -19.42 -1.45
CA ASP A 94 -19.50 -19.13 -2.75
C ASP A 94 -18.75 -18.04 -3.56
N VAL A 95 -17.41 -18.13 -3.60
CA VAL A 95 -16.59 -17.21 -4.39
C VAL A 95 -16.59 -17.66 -5.84
N THR A 96 -17.28 -16.92 -6.71
CA THR A 96 -17.44 -17.24 -8.15
C THR A 96 -16.65 -16.32 -9.07
N GLY A 97 -16.01 -15.28 -8.53
CA GLY A 97 -15.21 -14.30 -9.28
C GLY A 97 -14.25 -13.53 -8.40
N TYR A 98 -13.28 -12.85 -9.03
CA TYR A 98 -12.21 -12.16 -8.31
C TYR A 98 -12.07 -10.68 -8.73
N PRO A 99 -11.76 -9.79 -7.74
CA PRO A 99 -11.77 -10.04 -6.31
C PRO A 99 -13.22 -10.08 -5.78
N THR A 100 -13.50 -10.95 -4.82
CA THR A 100 -14.69 -10.92 -3.97
C THR A 100 -14.28 -10.45 -2.58
N ILE A 101 -14.98 -9.46 -2.02
CA ILE A 101 -14.70 -8.92 -0.69
C ILE A 101 -15.88 -9.23 0.21
N LYS A 102 -15.62 -9.84 1.36
CA LYS A 102 -16.66 -10.25 2.31
C LYS A 102 -16.37 -9.72 3.71
N TRP A 103 -17.41 -9.27 4.37
CA TRP A 103 -17.40 -8.87 5.76
C TRP A 103 -17.95 -9.97 6.65
N PHE A 104 -17.16 -10.36 7.63
CA PHE A 104 -17.52 -11.31 8.67
C PHE A 104 -17.74 -10.55 9.98
N PRO A 105 -18.97 -10.50 10.52
CA PRO A 105 -19.23 -9.89 11.81
C PRO A 105 -18.48 -10.62 12.94
N LYS A 106 -18.18 -9.92 14.02
CA LYS A 106 -17.64 -10.53 15.23
C LYS A 106 -18.52 -11.69 15.70
N GLY A 107 -17.92 -12.85 15.96
CA GLY A 107 -18.63 -14.03 16.44
C GLY A 107 -19.42 -14.80 15.38
N SER A 108 -19.25 -14.47 14.08
CA SER A 108 -19.98 -15.11 13.00
C SER A 108 -19.09 -15.48 11.82
N LEU A 109 -19.34 -16.66 11.26
CA LEU A 109 -18.76 -17.14 10.00
C LEU A 109 -19.73 -16.94 8.82
N GLU A 110 -20.86 -16.27 9.03
CA GLU A 110 -21.81 -15.92 7.97
C GLU A 110 -21.49 -14.52 7.44
N PRO A 111 -20.88 -14.42 6.25
CA PRO A 111 -20.46 -13.13 5.73
C PRO A 111 -21.55 -12.43 4.94
N LYS A 112 -21.40 -11.12 4.77
CA LYS A 112 -22.06 -10.35 3.72
C LYS A 112 -21.06 -9.84 2.70
N ASN A 113 -21.48 -9.74 1.43
CA ASN A 113 -20.65 -9.19 0.39
C ASN A 113 -20.45 -7.69 0.59
N TYR A 114 -19.27 -7.19 0.23
CA TYR A 114 -19.02 -5.78 0.04
C TYR A 114 -19.17 -5.43 -1.44
N GLU A 115 -20.10 -4.50 -1.73
CA GLU A 115 -20.44 -4.08 -3.11
C GLU A 115 -20.01 -2.62 -3.39
N GLY A 116 -19.25 -2.00 -2.48
CA GLY A 116 -18.84 -0.60 -2.59
C GLY A 116 -17.62 -0.37 -3.50
N ALA A 117 -17.16 0.88 -3.53
CA ALA A 117 -15.96 1.24 -4.29
C ALA A 117 -14.69 0.59 -3.70
N ARG A 118 -13.80 0.15 -4.59
CA ARG A 118 -12.56 -0.58 -4.23
C ARG A 118 -11.38 0.37 -3.96
N THR A 119 -11.61 1.41 -3.17
CA THR A 119 -10.58 2.33 -2.67
C THR A 119 -10.40 2.14 -1.17
N ALA A 120 -9.21 2.42 -0.66
CA ALA A 120 -8.93 2.26 0.78
C ALA A 120 -9.89 3.10 1.64
N GLU A 121 -10.27 4.29 1.16
CA GLU A 121 -11.17 5.20 1.84
C GLU A 121 -12.60 4.62 1.94
N ALA A 122 -13.15 4.11 0.84
CA ALA A 122 -14.49 3.52 0.83
C ALA A 122 -14.55 2.21 1.64
N LEU A 123 -13.50 1.39 1.55
CA LEU A 123 -13.36 0.18 2.36
C LEU A 123 -13.29 0.54 3.85
N ALA A 124 -12.53 1.58 4.21
CA ALA A 124 -12.41 2.03 5.60
C ALA A 124 -13.72 2.62 6.15
N GLU A 125 -14.45 3.37 5.36
CA GLU A 125 -15.77 3.88 5.73
C GLU A 125 -16.72 2.72 6.07
N PHE A 126 -16.75 1.70 5.23
CA PHE A 126 -17.53 0.50 5.46
C PHE A 126 -17.08 -0.24 6.72
N VAL A 127 -15.79 -0.50 6.87
CA VAL A 127 -15.23 -1.20 8.03
C VAL A 127 -15.47 -0.42 9.32
N ASN A 128 -15.35 0.91 9.29
CA ASN A 128 -15.64 1.76 10.44
C ASN A 128 -17.11 1.67 10.84
N THR A 129 -18.02 1.71 9.86
CA THR A 129 -19.46 1.62 10.09
C THR A 129 -19.85 0.26 10.68
N GLU A 130 -19.40 -0.83 10.05
CA GLU A 130 -19.76 -2.20 10.43
C GLU A 130 -19.03 -2.69 11.70
N GLY A 131 -17.78 -2.28 11.86
CA GLY A 131 -16.90 -2.68 12.96
C GLY A 131 -16.95 -1.75 14.17
N GLY A 132 -17.71 -0.65 14.09
CA GLY A 132 -17.80 0.34 15.18
C GLY A 132 -16.46 1.02 15.47
N THR A 133 -15.64 1.26 14.45
CA THR A 133 -14.32 1.89 14.56
C THR A 133 -14.32 3.30 13.96
N ASN A 134 -13.23 4.04 14.15
CA ASN A 134 -13.03 5.36 13.54
C ASN A 134 -11.57 5.51 13.08
N VAL A 135 -11.13 4.55 12.26
CA VAL A 135 -9.77 4.53 11.72
C VAL A 135 -9.68 5.41 10.49
N LYS A 136 -8.68 6.30 10.47
CA LYS A 136 -8.37 7.11 9.29
C LYS A 136 -7.36 6.37 8.43
N ILE A 137 -7.59 6.34 7.12
CA ILE A 137 -6.64 5.75 6.18
C ILE A 137 -5.32 6.54 6.19
N ALA A 138 -4.22 5.81 6.32
CA ALA A 138 -2.89 6.38 6.15
C ALA A 138 -2.76 6.94 4.72
N ALA A 139 -2.10 8.09 4.59
CA ALA A 139 -1.78 8.63 3.27
C ALA A 139 -1.01 7.57 2.47
N ALA A 140 -1.34 7.42 1.20
CA ALA A 140 -0.54 6.59 0.31
C ALA A 140 0.91 7.10 0.31
N PRO A 141 1.93 6.22 0.27
CA PRO A 141 3.30 6.66 0.03
C PRO A 141 3.31 7.46 -1.28
N SER A 142 3.68 8.71 -1.21
CA SER A 142 3.79 9.56 -2.39
C SER A 142 5.17 9.41 -3.01
N HIS A 143 5.21 9.26 -4.33
CA HIS A 143 6.44 9.32 -5.12
C HIS A 143 6.63 10.72 -5.74
N VAL A 144 5.69 11.64 -5.51
CA VAL A 144 5.82 13.05 -5.90
C VAL A 144 6.73 13.75 -4.89
N VAL A 145 7.79 14.37 -5.38
CA VAL A 145 8.71 15.16 -4.55
C VAL A 145 8.06 16.48 -4.20
N ILE A 146 7.87 16.73 -2.90
CA ILE A 146 7.32 18.01 -2.42
C ILE A 146 8.43 19.07 -2.42
N LEU A 147 8.27 20.08 -3.26
CA LEU A 147 9.20 21.20 -3.36
C LEU A 147 8.94 22.28 -2.30
N SER A 148 10.01 22.86 -1.86
CA SER A 148 10.07 23.94 -0.89
C SER A 148 11.30 24.81 -1.15
N PRO A 149 11.47 25.97 -0.51
CA PRO A 149 12.69 26.77 -0.64
C PRO A 149 13.98 26.00 -0.33
N ASN A 150 13.90 24.95 0.48
CA ASN A 150 15.07 24.20 0.92
C ASN A 150 15.61 23.21 -0.11
N ASN A 151 14.78 22.75 -1.05
CA ASN A 151 15.16 21.71 -2.02
C ASN A 151 14.86 22.07 -3.47
N PHE A 152 14.26 23.22 -3.74
CA PHE A 152 13.84 23.60 -5.09
C PHE A 152 15.01 23.65 -6.06
N ASP A 153 16.07 24.42 -5.73
CA ASP A 153 17.21 24.56 -6.61
C ASP A 153 18.00 23.25 -6.77
N GLU A 154 18.12 22.47 -5.70
CA GLU A 154 18.77 21.15 -5.75
C GLU A 154 18.03 20.16 -6.68
N VAL A 155 16.70 20.15 -6.65
CA VAL A 155 15.89 19.23 -7.44
C VAL A 155 15.68 19.74 -8.86
N VAL A 156 15.26 21.02 -9.00
CA VAL A 156 14.80 21.57 -10.30
C VAL A 156 15.95 21.99 -11.19
N MET A 157 17.08 22.43 -10.61
CA MET A 157 18.24 22.90 -11.36
C MET A 157 19.30 21.79 -11.59
N ASP A 158 19.05 20.57 -11.17
CA ASP A 158 19.92 19.43 -11.44
C ASP A 158 19.90 19.08 -12.94
N LYS A 159 21.00 19.41 -13.61
CA LYS A 159 21.14 19.19 -15.07
C LYS A 159 21.21 17.72 -15.47
N SER A 160 21.37 16.82 -14.54
CA SER A 160 21.37 15.36 -14.80
C SER A 160 19.94 14.77 -14.80
N LYS A 161 18.91 15.56 -14.47
CA LYS A 161 17.55 15.08 -14.32
C LYS A 161 16.55 15.81 -15.20
N HIS A 162 15.53 15.09 -15.59
CA HIS A 162 14.32 15.62 -16.22
C HIS A 162 13.26 15.82 -15.12
N VAL A 163 12.88 17.07 -14.86
CA VAL A 163 11.96 17.37 -13.75
C VAL A 163 10.62 17.86 -14.30
N LEU A 164 9.55 17.18 -13.93
CA LEU A 164 8.18 17.63 -14.17
C LEU A 164 7.62 18.23 -12.87
N VAL A 165 7.27 19.51 -12.90
CA VAL A 165 6.75 20.20 -11.71
C VAL A 165 5.30 20.61 -11.91
N GLU A 166 4.41 20.20 -11.01
CA GLU A 166 3.09 20.79 -10.85
C GLU A 166 3.15 21.96 -9.88
N PHE A 167 2.81 23.17 -10.36
CA PHE A 167 2.55 24.31 -9.50
C PHE A 167 1.05 24.31 -9.16
N TYR A 168 0.71 24.07 -7.90
CA TYR A 168 -0.67 23.92 -7.46
C TYR A 168 -1.03 24.89 -6.32
N ALA A 169 -2.33 25.03 -6.09
CA ALA A 169 -2.84 25.67 -4.88
C ALA A 169 -3.81 24.73 -4.15
N PRO A 170 -3.78 24.66 -2.80
CA PRO A 170 -4.63 23.74 -2.03
C PRO A 170 -6.14 23.88 -2.23
N TRP A 171 -6.58 25.08 -2.62
CA TRP A 171 -7.97 25.41 -2.91
C TRP A 171 -8.38 25.13 -4.36
N CYS A 172 -7.46 24.82 -5.26
CA CYS A 172 -7.70 24.60 -6.70
C CYS A 172 -8.42 23.24 -6.92
N GLY A 173 -9.65 23.28 -7.43
CA GLY A 173 -10.44 22.09 -7.71
C GLY A 173 -9.84 21.21 -8.80
N HIS A 174 -9.28 21.81 -9.87
CA HIS A 174 -8.62 21.06 -10.97
C HIS A 174 -7.33 20.38 -10.47
N CYS A 175 -6.55 21.01 -9.59
CA CYS A 175 -5.37 20.42 -8.99
C CYS A 175 -5.72 19.20 -8.13
N LYS A 176 -6.81 19.29 -7.34
CA LYS A 176 -7.32 18.15 -6.58
C LYS A 176 -7.74 16.98 -7.47
N ALA A 177 -8.37 17.27 -8.61
CA ALA A 177 -8.75 16.24 -9.58
C ALA A 177 -7.52 15.61 -10.27
N LEU A 178 -6.47 16.40 -10.51
CA LEU A 178 -5.22 15.93 -11.12
C LEU A 178 -4.36 15.09 -10.16
N ALA A 179 -4.40 15.34 -8.86
CA ALA A 179 -3.51 14.75 -7.86
C ALA A 179 -3.37 13.22 -7.95
N SER A 180 -4.48 12.50 -8.10
CA SER A 180 -4.47 11.03 -8.26
C SER A 180 -3.78 10.57 -9.54
N THR A 181 -3.94 11.30 -10.64
CA THR A 181 -3.27 11.00 -11.92
C THR A 181 -1.79 11.35 -11.84
N TYR A 182 -1.47 12.45 -11.20
CA TYR A 182 -0.09 12.92 -11.00
C TYR A 182 0.72 11.93 -10.17
N GLU A 183 0.14 11.37 -9.10
CA GLU A 183 0.76 10.32 -8.30
C GLU A 183 0.99 9.02 -9.11
N LYS A 184 0.08 8.67 -10.03
CA LYS A 184 0.29 7.52 -10.93
C LYS A 184 1.48 7.75 -11.88
N VAL A 185 1.66 8.98 -12.35
CA VAL A 185 2.84 9.35 -13.16
C VAL A 185 4.11 9.20 -12.31
N ALA A 186 4.14 9.77 -11.11
CA ALA A 186 5.29 9.63 -10.20
C ALA A 186 5.61 8.16 -9.89
N THR A 187 4.58 7.34 -9.65
CA THR A 187 4.75 5.91 -9.43
C THR A 187 5.29 5.17 -10.67
N ALA A 188 4.87 5.56 -11.87
CA ALA A 188 5.36 4.95 -13.10
C ALA A 188 6.87 5.20 -13.33
N PHE A 189 7.34 6.39 -12.95
CA PHE A 189 8.73 6.80 -13.12
C PHE A 189 9.60 6.58 -11.87
N LYS A 190 9.10 5.96 -10.82
CA LYS A 190 9.82 5.80 -9.54
C LYS A 190 11.15 5.06 -9.60
N LEU A 191 11.40 4.28 -10.66
CA LEU A 191 12.65 3.53 -10.87
C LEU A 191 13.59 4.21 -11.88
N GLU A 192 13.16 5.30 -12.52
CA GLU A 192 13.99 6.08 -13.44
C GLU A 192 14.79 7.11 -12.63
N GLU A 193 16.10 6.89 -12.54
CA GLU A 193 16.97 7.71 -11.69
C GLU A 193 17.14 9.15 -12.21
N ASP A 194 16.90 9.37 -13.50
CA ASP A 194 17.02 10.66 -14.19
C ASP A 194 15.68 11.43 -14.31
N VAL A 195 14.58 10.87 -13.82
CA VAL A 195 13.25 11.51 -13.88
C VAL A 195 12.73 11.82 -12.48
N VAL A 196 12.32 13.07 -12.27
CA VAL A 196 11.71 13.51 -11.03
C VAL A 196 10.32 14.10 -11.30
N ILE A 197 9.32 13.58 -10.63
CA ILE A 197 7.98 14.14 -10.63
C ILE A 197 7.80 14.88 -9.31
N ALA A 198 7.54 16.18 -9.36
CA ALA A 198 7.52 17.05 -8.20
C ALA A 198 6.31 17.98 -8.18
N ASN A 199 5.94 18.51 -7.04
CA ASN A 199 4.94 19.57 -6.93
C ASN A 199 5.40 20.70 -6.02
N LEU A 200 4.87 21.90 -6.25
CA LEU A 200 5.09 23.10 -5.45
C LEU A 200 3.74 23.72 -5.10
N ASP A 201 3.51 23.98 -3.82
CA ASP A 201 2.41 24.83 -3.36
C ASP A 201 2.73 26.31 -3.71
N ALA A 202 2.17 26.76 -4.84
CA ALA A 202 2.38 28.11 -5.35
C ALA A 202 1.67 29.19 -4.51
N ASP A 203 0.66 28.83 -3.74
CA ASP A 203 -0.01 29.76 -2.82
C ASP A 203 0.86 30.03 -1.57
N LYS A 204 1.54 28.99 -1.11
CA LYS A 204 2.47 29.06 0.02
C LYS A 204 3.83 29.67 -0.34
N TYR A 205 4.36 29.35 -1.52
CA TYR A 205 5.71 29.72 -1.97
C TYR A 205 5.67 30.55 -3.25
N LYS A 206 5.01 31.73 -3.18
CA LYS A 206 4.78 32.61 -4.32
C LYS A 206 6.06 33.04 -5.03
N ASP A 207 7.09 33.40 -4.28
CA ASP A 207 8.37 33.85 -4.84
C ASP A 207 9.06 32.76 -5.66
N LEU A 208 8.89 31.48 -5.29
CA LEU A 208 9.40 30.36 -6.08
C LEU A 208 8.55 30.07 -7.32
N ALA A 209 7.26 30.32 -7.23
CA ALA A 209 6.36 30.13 -8.36
C ALA A 209 6.52 31.22 -9.43
N GLU A 210 7.02 32.38 -9.06
CA GLU A 210 7.33 33.50 -9.97
C GLU A 210 8.74 33.42 -10.56
N LYS A 211 9.65 32.63 -10.01
CA LYS A 211 11.02 32.41 -10.47
C LYS A 211 11.09 31.64 -11.80
#